data_4c67bf0b9412d8f954c72f9e47671be0
#
_entry.id   4c67bf0b9412d8f954c72f9e47671be0
#
_cell.length_a   1.000
_cell.length_b   1.000
_cell.length_c   1.000
_cell.angle_alpha   90.00
_cell.angle_beta   90.00
_cell.angle_gamma   90.00
#
_symmetry.space_group_name_H-M   'P 1'
#
loop_
_entity.id
_entity.type
_entity.pdbx_description
1 polymer ?
#
loop_
_entity_poly.entity_id
_entity_poly.type
_entity_poly.pdbx_seq_one_letter_code
_entity_poly.pdbx_strand_id
1 'polypeptide(L)'
;MKKDPQAILQALGREAVLLPIREGSKATCIQGWPEKVFADTQRPEYQSHLKLSAAIAVSLGAPSGGICSIDFDDEQALDDFLNINPRLFSSLQTRGKRGANIWINIYDKIIPSSFHFLSAQSEPIGEWRADRSYTIIAGKHPDGQDYKTIVDAAPIGTFFDDILWPAEWFGTPNRPRGKTEEGKNRNNIQRKSFSAAQGDFAHLKELYRIDDAWEDLGLKGEPSASCCSPLRDDLNPSFSVFDAGRRWKDHGTGSYGDVIDFVSQCLDVTLGDALRWIEDSLNQRINPFSQEEGDE
;
A
#
# COMPACT_ATOMS: atom_id res chain seq x y z
N MET A 1 1.79 17.58 11.24
CA MET A 1 3.22 17.62 10.81
C MET A 1 3.65 19.06 10.64
N LYS A 2 4.87 19.41 11.07
CA LYS A 2 5.42 20.75 10.86
C LYS A 2 5.86 20.88 9.39
N LYS A 3 5.77 22.11 8.84
CA LYS A 3 6.31 22.43 7.52
C LYS A 3 7.84 22.56 7.63
N ASP A 4 8.50 21.42 7.85
CA ASP A 4 9.95 21.28 7.91
C ASP A 4 10.38 20.10 7.01
N PRO A 5 11.27 20.31 6.04
CA PRO A 5 11.69 19.25 5.11
C PRO A 5 12.22 18.00 5.80
N GLN A 6 13.00 18.15 6.87
CA GLN A 6 13.56 17.00 7.57
C GLN A 6 12.49 16.20 8.33
N ALA A 7 11.56 16.89 8.99
CA ALA A 7 10.43 16.24 9.67
C ALA A 7 9.52 15.49 8.66
N ILE A 8 9.33 16.04 7.46
CA ILE A 8 8.55 15.38 6.40
C ILE A 8 9.27 14.11 5.92
N LEU A 9 10.57 14.17 5.63
CA LEU A 9 11.35 13.00 5.21
C LEU A 9 11.36 11.91 6.29
N GLN A 10 11.47 12.31 7.56
CA GLN A 10 11.40 11.38 8.69
C GLN A 10 10.03 10.71 8.77
N ALA A 11 8.94 11.45 8.62
CA ALA A 11 7.58 10.91 8.62
C ALA A 11 7.31 9.97 7.45
N LEU A 12 7.89 10.26 6.26
CA LEU A 12 7.81 9.38 5.09
C LEU A 12 8.71 8.13 5.22
N GLY A 13 9.67 8.14 6.16
CA GLY A 13 10.61 7.04 6.39
C GLY A 13 11.60 6.80 5.25
N ARG A 14 11.78 7.77 4.35
CA ARG A 14 12.65 7.62 3.17
C ARG A 14 13.03 8.94 2.50
N GLU A 15 13.95 8.83 1.55
CA GLU A 15 14.24 9.90 0.61
C GLU A 15 13.03 10.13 -0.30
N ALA A 16 12.60 11.39 -0.38
CA ALA A 16 11.49 11.80 -1.23
C ALA A 16 11.77 13.16 -1.87
N VAL A 17 11.27 13.38 -3.08
CA VAL A 17 11.40 14.65 -3.80
C VAL A 17 10.35 15.63 -3.26
N LEU A 18 10.79 16.57 -2.45
CA LEU A 18 9.92 17.61 -1.89
C LEU A 18 9.85 18.81 -2.85
N LEU A 19 8.65 19.37 -3.00
CA LEU A 19 8.38 20.49 -3.89
C LEU A 19 7.87 21.72 -3.11
N PRO A 20 8.48 22.90 -3.27
CA PRO A 20 7.97 24.13 -2.68
C PRO A 20 6.70 24.59 -3.42
N ILE A 21 5.67 24.94 -2.67
CA ILE A 21 4.36 25.39 -3.18
C ILE A 21 4.22 26.90 -3.01
N ARG A 22 3.70 27.56 -4.03
CA ARG A 22 3.46 29.01 -4.04
C ARG A 22 2.38 29.41 -3.05
N GLU A 23 2.51 30.59 -2.48
CA GLU A 23 1.47 31.18 -1.65
C GLU A 23 0.18 31.38 -2.44
N GLY A 24 -0.96 31.10 -1.80
CA GLY A 24 -2.28 31.23 -2.42
C GLY A 24 -2.56 30.25 -3.57
N SER A 25 -1.74 29.21 -3.75
CA SER A 25 -1.86 28.26 -4.84
C SER A 25 -1.58 26.83 -4.38
N LYS A 26 -1.99 25.85 -5.18
CA LYS A 26 -1.54 24.45 -5.05
C LYS A 26 -0.39 24.14 -6.00
N ALA A 27 0.07 25.10 -6.82
CA ALA A 27 1.11 24.88 -7.82
C ALA A 27 2.52 25.02 -7.25
N THR A 28 3.42 24.12 -7.66
CA THR A 28 4.85 24.27 -7.37
C THR A 28 5.47 25.40 -8.22
N CYS A 29 6.54 26.02 -7.69
CA CYS A 29 7.33 27.00 -8.42
C CYS A 29 8.51 26.38 -9.20
N ILE A 30 8.72 25.07 -9.10
CA ILE A 30 9.84 24.39 -9.73
C ILE A 30 9.46 23.98 -11.15
N GLN A 31 10.18 24.52 -12.13
CA GLN A 31 10.09 24.07 -13.53
C GLN A 31 10.76 22.71 -13.66
N GLY A 32 10.19 21.83 -14.52
CA GLY A 32 10.71 20.47 -14.73
C GLY A 32 10.68 19.62 -13.45
N TRP A 33 9.73 19.86 -12.57
CA TRP A 33 9.61 19.14 -11.31
C TRP A 33 9.43 17.61 -11.49
N PRO A 34 8.79 17.09 -12.55
CA PRO A 34 8.62 15.64 -12.71
C PRO A 34 9.93 14.88 -12.92
N GLU A 35 10.96 15.57 -13.40
CA GLU A 35 12.29 15.02 -13.66
C GLU A 35 13.27 15.22 -12.49
N LYS A 36 12.84 15.85 -11.40
CA LYS A 36 13.67 16.04 -10.20
C LYS A 36 13.90 14.74 -9.47
N VAL A 37 15.12 14.58 -8.98
CA VAL A 37 15.53 13.50 -8.09
C VAL A 37 15.85 14.03 -6.70
N PHE A 38 15.90 13.16 -5.70
CA PHE A 38 16.15 13.55 -4.31
C PHE A 38 17.42 14.42 -4.17
N ALA A 39 18.51 14.07 -4.83
CA ALA A 39 19.77 14.82 -4.78
C ALA A 39 19.62 16.29 -5.20
N ASP A 40 18.72 16.60 -6.14
CA ASP A 40 18.44 17.99 -6.54
C ASP A 40 17.84 18.80 -5.40
N THR A 41 17.01 18.16 -4.56
CA THR A 41 16.34 18.82 -3.43
C THR A 41 17.26 19.11 -2.26
N GLN A 42 18.46 18.50 -2.22
CA GLN A 42 19.43 18.69 -1.13
C GLN A 42 20.34 19.93 -1.34
N ARG A 43 20.27 20.59 -2.48
CA ARG A 43 21.06 21.81 -2.76
C ARG A 43 20.62 22.94 -1.81
N PRO A 44 21.56 23.76 -1.28
CA PRO A 44 21.24 24.81 -0.30
C PRO A 44 20.16 25.80 -0.77
N GLU A 45 20.20 26.18 -2.05
CA GLU A 45 19.21 27.09 -2.64
C GLU A 45 17.83 26.44 -2.66
N TYR A 46 17.74 25.14 -3.01
CA TYR A 46 16.50 24.42 -3.04
C TYR A 46 15.91 24.26 -1.62
N GLN A 47 16.75 23.92 -0.65
CA GLN A 47 16.33 23.83 0.76
C GLN A 47 15.83 25.19 1.29
N SER A 48 16.44 26.30 0.85
CA SER A 48 15.96 27.64 1.18
C SER A 48 14.56 27.89 0.60
N HIS A 49 14.32 27.49 -0.65
CA HIS A 49 12.99 27.59 -1.27
C HIS A 49 11.93 26.74 -0.53
N LEU A 50 12.27 25.53 -0.12
CA LEU A 50 11.36 24.69 0.68
C LEU A 50 10.97 25.37 2.01
N LYS A 51 11.95 25.94 2.72
CA LYS A 51 11.70 26.63 4.00
C LYS A 51 10.84 27.89 3.84
N LEU A 52 11.06 28.65 2.79
CA LEU A 52 10.35 29.91 2.52
C LEU A 52 8.99 29.72 1.85
N SER A 53 8.71 28.58 1.23
CA SER A 53 7.44 28.32 0.54
C SER A 53 6.23 28.34 1.49
N ALA A 54 5.04 28.57 0.97
CA ALA A 54 3.81 28.53 1.77
C ALA A 54 3.47 27.11 2.24
N ALA A 55 3.71 26.13 1.39
CA ALA A 55 3.50 24.72 1.68
C ALA A 55 4.56 23.85 0.99
N ILE A 56 4.65 22.60 1.39
CA ILE A 56 5.53 21.59 0.80
C ILE A 56 4.66 20.44 0.29
N ALA A 57 4.93 20.01 -0.94
CA ALA A 57 4.37 18.81 -1.54
C ALA A 57 5.44 17.73 -1.71
N VAL A 58 5.01 16.51 -1.92
CA VAL A 58 5.84 15.36 -2.28
C VAL A 58 5.56 15.01 -3.74
N SER A 59 6.58 14.96 -4.59
CA SER A 59 6.49 14.36 -5.92
C SER A 59 6.27 12.86 -5.74
N LEU A 60 5.26 12.30 -6.38
CA LEU A 60 4.80 10.93 -6.11
C LEU A 60 5.41 9.91 -7.07
N GLY A 61 5.29 8.64 -6.71
CA GLY A 61 5.73 7.52 -7.51
C GLY A 61 7.23 7.26 -7.45
N ALA A 62 7.81 6.85 -8.57
CA ALA A 62 9.21 6.46 -8.70
C ALA A 62 10.22 7.52 -8.21
N PRO A 63 10.04 8.85 -8.46
CA PRO A 63 10.96 9.87 -7.94
C PRO A 63 11.13 9.89 -6.43
N SER A 64 10.10 9.44 -5.69
CA SER A 64 10.08 9.37 -4.22
C SER A 64 10.05 7.92 -3.72
N GLY A 65 10.65 7.00 -4.48
CA GLY A 65 10.84 5.61 -4.07
C GLY A 65 9.51 4.84 -3.86
N GLY A 66 8.47 5.17 -4.62
CA GLY A 66 7.17 4.50 -4.57
C GLY A 66 6.14 5.16 -3.67
N ILE A 67 6.44 6.34 -3.08
CA ILE A 67 5.42 7.09 -2.32
C ILE A 67 4.31 7.55 -3.25
N CYS A 68 3.09 7.14 -2.96
CA CYS A 68 1.86 7.52 -3.63
C CYS A 68 0.85 8.07 -2.62
N SER A 69 -0.24 8.66 -3.09
CA SER A 69 -1.33 9.06 -2.23
C SER A 69 -2.69 8.77 -2.84
N ILE A 70 -3.66 8.49 -1.98
CA ILE A 70 -5.08 8.45 -2.34
C ILE A 70 -5.71 9.71 -1.74
N ASP A 71 -6.16 10.61 -2.60
CA ASP A 71 -6.81 11.86 -2.19
C ASP A 71 -8.32 11.67 -2.21
N PHE A 72 -8.96 11.84 -1.06
CA PHE A 72 -10.41 11.78 -0.90
C PHE A 72 -10.95 13.19 -0.74
N ASP A 73 -11.92 13.55 -1.58
CA ASP A 73 -12.68 14.79 -1.48
C ASP A 73 -13.97 14.62 -0.64
N ASP A 74 -14.38 13.38 -0.40
CA ASP A 74 -15.60 13.00 0.31
C ASP A 74 -15.28 12.13 1.54
N GLU A 75 -15.89 12.46 2.70
CA GLU A 75 -15.63 11.77 3.96
C GLU A 75 -16.24 10.36 3.97
N GLN A 76 -17.42 10.18 3.35
CA GLN A 76 -18.07 8.86 3.29
C GLN A 76 -17.27 7.91 2.40
N ALA A 77 -16.76 8.40 1.26
CA ALA A 77 -15.90 7.62 0.39
C ALA A 77 -14.59 7.20 1.10
N LEU A 78 -14.01 8.09 1.92
CA LEU A 78 -12.86 7.75 2.75
C LEU A 78 -13.19 6.61 3.72
N ASP A 79 -14.31 6.70 4.43
CA ASP A 79 -14.74 5.69 5.39
C ASP A 79 -15.03 4.35 4.69
N ASP A 80 -15.75 4.36 3.57
CA ASP A 80 -16.06 3.16 2.78
C ASP A 80 -14.78 2.48 2.28
N PHE A 81 -13.79 3.27 1.81
CA PHE A 81 -12.51 2.76 1.37
C PHE A 81 -11.71 2.15 2.53
N LEU A 82 -11.62 2.82 3.65
CA LEU A 82 -10.88 2.32 4.82
C LEU A 82 -11.53 1.06 5.41
N ASN A 83 -12.86 0.96 5.37
CA ASN A 83 -13.56 -0.24 5.83
C ASN A 83 -13.19 -1.50 5.04
N ILE A 84 -12.92 -1.38 3.74
CA ILE A 84 -12.47 -2.51 2.91
C ILE A 84 -10.93 -2.64 2.86
N ASN A 85 -10.20 -1.61 3.34
CA ASN A 85 -8.74 -1.60 3.45
C ASN A 85 -8.30 -1.29 4.89
N PRO A 86 -8.66 -2.12 5.88
CA PRO A 86 -8.47 -1.78 7.30
C PRO A 86 -7.00 -1.55 7.68
N ARG A 87 -6.06 -2.15 6.95
CA ARG A 87 -4.63 -1.90 7.15
C ARG A 87 -4.23 -0.44 6.93
N LEU A 88 -4.93 0.26 6.04
CA LEU A 88 -4.62 1.64 5.70
C LEU A 88 -5.12 2.66 6.74
N PHE A 89 -5.92 2.23 7.73
CA PHE A 89 -6.28 3.08 8.88
C PHE A 89 -5.06 3.63 9.62
N SER A 90 -4.01 2.83 9.75
CA SER A 90 -2.77 3.21 10.45
C SER A 90 -1.70 3.81 9.53
N SER A 91 -1.98 4.02 8.26
CA SER A 91 -1.07 4.74 7.36
C SER A 91 -1.05 6.23 7.65
N LEU A 92 0.04 6.92 7.30
CA LEU A 92 0.09 8.39 7.35
C LEU A 92 -1.13 8.97 6.65
N GLN A 93 -1.85 9.86 7.34
CA GLN A 93 -2.97 10.58 6.76
C GLN A 93 -2.82 12.08 7.01
N THR A 94 -3.06 12.86 5.96
CA THR A 94 -3.06 14.32 6.04
C THR A 94 -4.36 14.89 5.48
N ARG A 95 -4.74 16.07 5.95
CA ARG A 95 -5.97 16.76 5.54
C ARG A 95 -5.68 18.21 5.23
N GLY A 96 -6.16 18.67 4.09
CA GLY A 96 -6.25 20.09 3.77
C GLY A 96 -7.55 20.68 4.31
N LYS A 97 -8.49 21.02 3.41
CA LYS A 97 -9.77 21.64 3.78
C LYS A 97 -10.83 20.59 4.15
N ARG A 98 -10.96 19.54 3.38
CA ARG A 98 -11.94 18.45 3.52
C ARG A 98 -11.34 17.14 3.03
N GLY A 99 -12.01 16.02 3.31
CA GLY A 99 -11.52 14.71 2.96
C GLY A 99 -10.19 14.39 3.63
N ALA A 100 -9.41 13.51 3.04
CA ALA A 100 -8.06 13.18 3.50
C ALA A 100 -7.19 12.64 2.37
N ASN A 101 -5.87 12.78 2.52
CA ASN A 101 -4.90 12.04 1.74
C ASN A 101 -4.36 10.88 2.58
N ILE A 102 -4.51 9.65 2.09
CA ILE A 102 -3.84 8.47 2.63
C ILE A 102 -2.52 8.32 1.88
N TRP A 103 -1.40 8.31 2.61
CA TRP A 103 -0.06 8.13 2.04
C TRP A 103 0.32 6.67 2.06
N ILE A 104 0.79 6.15 0.93
CA ILE A 104 1.09 4.73 0.75
C ILE A 104 2.46 4.61 0.08
N ASN A 105 3.19 3.56 0.42
CA ASN A 105 4.42 3.20 -0.26
C ASN A 105 4.16 2.00 -1.17
N ILE A 106 4.21 2.18 -2.48
CA ILE A 106 3.98 1.14 -3.48
C ILE A 106 5.27 0.42 -3.81
N TYR A 107 5.24 -0.90 -3.72
CA TYR A 107 6.39 -1.78 -3.99
C TYR A 107 6.49 -2.23 -5.45
N ASP A 108 5.48 -1.95 -6.26
CA ASP A 108 5.47 -2.30 -7.67
C ASP A 108 6.59 -1.59 -8.43
N LYS A 109 7.27 -2.31 -9.32
CA LYS A 109 8.28 -1.72 -10.22
C LYS A 109 7.65 -0.77 -11.24
N ILE A 110 6.39 -1.04 -11.62
CA ILE A 110 5.60 -0.21 -12.52
C ILE A 110 4.37 0.23 -11.74
N ILE A 111 4.37 1.48 -11.31
CA ILE A 111 3.28 2.07 -10.56
C ILE A 111 2.18 2.49 -11.55
N PRO A 112 0.91 2.11 -11.33
CA PRO A 112 -0.18 2.55 -12.18
C PRO A 112 -0.30 4.07 -12.24
N SER A 113 -0.60 4.61 -13.42
CA SER A 113 -0.81 6.05 -13.62
C SER A 113 -1.93 6.58 -12.74
N SER A 114 -1.86 7.86 -12.38
CA SER A 114 -2.92 8.55 -11.64
C SER A 114 -4.27 8.47 -12.34
N PHE A 115 -5.34 8.32 -11.58
CA PHE A 115 -6.73 8.28 -12.08
C PHE A 115 -7.71 8.81 -11.04
N HIS A 116 -8.80 9.41 -11.53
CA HIS A 116 -9.92 9.79 -10.68
C HIS A 116 -10.86 8.60 -10.47
N PHE A 117 -11.48 8.53 -9.31
CA PHE A 117 -12.59 7.64 -9.04
C PHE A 117 -13.85 8.44 -8.74
N LEU A 118 -14.97 7.90 -9.18
CA LEU A 118 -16.27 8.57 -9.18
C LEU A 118 -17.27 7.77 -8.36
N SER A 119 -18.22 8.43 -7.73
CA SER A 119 -19.37 7.78 -7.11
C SER A 119 -20.25 7.08 -8.14
N ALA A 120 -21.20 6.28 -7.68
CA ALA A 120 -22.22 5.67 -8.55
C ALA A 120 -23.03 6.70 -9.36
N GLN A 121 -23.10 7.96 -8.89
CA GLN A 121 -23.74 9.09 -9.57
C GLN A 121 -22.79 9.84 -10.51
N SER A 122 -21.56 9.31 -10.74
CA SER A 122 -20.51 9.94 -11.55
C SER A 122 -19.96 11.26 -10.99
N GLU A 123 -20.11 11.51 -9.70
CA GLU A 123 -19.51 12.65 -9.02
C GLU A 123 -18.06 12.31 -8.62
N PRO A 124 -17.09 13.23 -8.79
CA PRO A 124 -15.72 13.03 -8.34
C PRO A 124 -15.65 12.90 -6.81
N ILE A 125 -15.15 11.80 -6.31
CA ILE A 125 -15.01 11.52 -4.86
C ILE A 125 -13.56 11.39 -4.43
N GLY A 126 -12.62 11.30 -5.39
CA GLY A 126 -11.20 11.28 -5.10
C GLY A 126 -10.33 10.91 -6.28
N GLU A 127 -9.03 10.77 -5.99
CA GLU A 127 -8.00 10.51 -6.98
C GLU A 127 -6.89 9.61 -6.42
N TRP A 128 -6.53 8.58 -7.18
CA TRP A 128 -5.24 7.91 -7.04
C TRP A 128 -4.16 8.76 -7.66
N ARG A 129 -3.13 9.10 -6.90
CA ARG A 129 -2.00 9.93 -7.33
C ARG A 129 -0.69 9.16 -7.25
N ALA A 130 0.02 9.11 -8.36
CA ALA A 130 1.28 8.38 -8.54
C ALA A 130 2.27 9.18 -9.39
N ASP A 131 3.02 8.54 -10.27
CA ASP A 131 4.01 9.20 -11.13
C ASP A 131 3.45 10.44 -11.84
N ARG A 132 4.29 11.47 -11.97
CA ARG A 132 3.98 12.76 -12.60
C ARG A 132 2.83 13.53 -11.92
N SER A 133 2.57 13.23 -10.65
CA SER A 133 1.71 14.03 -9.79
C SER A 133 2.40 14.36 -8.46
N TYR A 134 1.81 15.21 -7.66
CA TYR A 134 2.30 15.54 -6.33
C TYR A 134 1.12 15.81 -5.38
N THR A 135 1.33 15.60 -4.10
CA THR A 135 0.37 15.88 -3.05
C THR A 135 1.00 16.78 -1.99
N ILE A 136 0.27 17.81 -1.56
CA ILE A 136 0.74 18.72 -0.51
C ILE A 136 0.62 18.00 0.84
N ILE A 137 1.72 17.98 1.59
CA ILE A 137 1.81 17.26 2.86
C ILE A 137 1.77 18.18 4.08
N ALA A 138 2.31 19.39 3.96
CA ALA A 138 2.40 20.34 5.08
C ALA A 138 2.42 21.79 4.60
N GLY A 139 2.06 22.71 5.51
CA GLY A 139 2.03 24.15 5.27
C GLY A 139 0.61 24.68 5.09
N LYS A 140 0.44 25.81 4.38
CA LYS A 140 -0.84 26.49 4.23
C LYS A 140 -1.58 26.08 2.97
N HIS A 141 -2.86 25.74 3.12
CA HIS A 141 -3.79 25.62 2.00
C HIS A 141 -4.08 27.01 1.40
N PRO A 142 -4.43 27.14 0.11
CA PRO A 142 -4.78 28.43 -0.50
C PRO A 142 -5.87 29.21 0.25
N ASP A 143 -6.77 28.50 0.93
CA ASP A 143 -7.83 29.12 1.77
C ASP A 143 -7.33 29.63 3.14
N GLY A 144 -6.02 29.55 3.40
CA GLY A 144 -5.37 30.03 4.63
C GLY A 144 -5.34 29.05 5.79
N GLN A 145 -6.00 27.89 5.69
CA GLN A 145 -5.93 26.84 6.71
C GLN A 145 -4.61 26.08 6.62
N ASP A 146 -4.13 25.53 7.73
CA ASP A 146 -2.96 24.65 7.71
C ASP A 146 -3.35 23.21 7.35
N TYR A 147 -2.50 22.54 6.54
CA TYR A 147 -2.58 21.11 6.38
C TYR A 147 -2.32 20.43 7.72
N LYS A 148 -3.18 19.48 8.08
CA LYS A 148 -3.13 18.77 9.37
C LYS A 148 -2.75 17.30 9.14
N THR A 149 -1.95 16.75 10.03
CA THR A 149 -1.77 15.31 10.13
C THR A 149 -2.95 14.75 10.93
N ILE A 150 -3.63 13.76 10.39
CA ILE A 150 -4.75 13.05 11.03
C ILE A 150 -4.23 11.79 11.70
N VAL A 151 -3.44 11.01 10.98
CA VAL A 151 -2.73 9.84 11.49
C VAL A 151 -1.24 10.11 11.36
N ASP A 152 -0.55 10.18 12.50
CA ASP A 152 0.89 10.43 12.57
C ASP A 152 1.63 9.08 12.62
N ALA A 153 1.87 8.53 11.46
CA ALA A 153 2.52 7.25 11.25
C ALA A 153 3.34 7.29 9.95
N ALA A 154 4.11 6.24 9.68
CA ALA A 154 4.76 6.08 8.37
C ALA A 154 3.73 5.62 7.32
N PRO A 155 3.93 5.94 6.02
CA PRO A 155 3.16 5.35 4.93
C PRO A 155 3.28 3.82 4.94
N ILE A 156 2.15 3.13 4.90
CA ILE A 156 2.14 1.67 4.83
C ILE A 156 2.60 1.22 3.45
N GLY A 157 3.51 0.23 3.45
CA GLY A 157 3.97 -0.44 2.25
C GLY A 157 2.94 -1.46 1.75
N THR A 158 2.65 -1.44 0.45
CA THR A 158 1.73 -2.38 -0.19
C THR A 158 2.01 -2.48 -1.69
N PHE A 159 1.44 -3.48 -2.35
CA PHE A 159 1.35 -3.51 -3.81
C PHE A 159 0.04 -2.87 -4.25
N PHE A 160 0.02 -2.30 -5.44
CA PHE A 160 -1.18 -1.63 -5.95
C PHE A 160 -2.37 -2.59 -6.07
N ASP A 161 -2.12 -3.83 -6.50
CA ASP A 161 -3.16 -4.85 -6.66
C ASP A 161 -3.74 -5.34 -5.32
N ASP A 162 -3.08 -5.07 -4.19
CA ASP A 162 -3.60 -5.37 -2.85
C ASP A 162 -4.56 -4.29 -2.32
N ILE A 163 -4.62 -3.14 -2.98
CA ILE A 163 -5.57 -2.08 -2.64
C ILE A 163 -6.94 -2.47 -3.18
N LEU A 164 -7.90 -2.63 -2.28
CA LEU A 164 -9.28 -2.92 -2.65
C LEU A 164 -10.01 -1.63 -2.98
N TRP A 165 -10.69 -1.63 -4.12
CA TRP A 165 -11.48 -0.49 -4.58
C TRP A 165 -12.95 -0.88 -4.62
N PRO A 166 -13.89 -0.06 -4.11
CA PRO A 166 -15.32 -0.29 -4.30
C PRO A 166 -15.64 -0.39 -5.81
N ALA A 167 -16.37 -1.44 -6.20
CA ALA A 167 -16.60 -1.74 -7.61
C ALA A 167 -17.39 -0.61 -8.33
N GLU A 168 -18.26 0.07 -7.60
CA GLU A 168 -19.11 1.16 -8.07
C GLU A 168 -18.34 2.45 -8.42
N TRP A 169 -17.08 2.60 -7.97
CA TRP A 169 -16.29 3.80 -8.22
C TRP A 169 -15.70 3.88 -9.63
N PHE A 170 -15.79 2.82 -10.40
CA PHE A 170 -15.16 2.71 -11.72
C PHE A 170 -16.16 2.74 -12.89
N GLY A 171 -17.24 3.51 -12.75
CA GLY A 171 -18.28 3.66 -13.77
C GLY A 171 -17.87 4.34 -15.07
N THR A 172 -16.57 4.68 -15.31
CA THR A 172 -16.12 5.37 -16.53
C THR A 172 -14.78 4.84 -17.07
N PRO A 173 -14.51 5.06 -18.38
CA PRO A 173 -13.51 4.31 -19.18
C PRO A 173 -12.02 4.66 -18.93
N ASN A 174 -11.65 5.41 -17.90
CA ASN A 174 -10.27 5.80 -17.62
C ASN A 174 -9.53 4.91 -16.61
N ARG A 175 -10.04 3.71 -16.32
CA ARG A 175 -9.21 2.71 -15.64
C ARG A 175 -7.99 2.45 -16.52
N PRO A 176 -6.75 2.59 -16.03
CA PRO A 176 -5.59 2.14 -16.79
C PRO A 176 -5.80 0.66 -17.09
N ARG A 177 -6.03 0.35 -18.36
CA ARG A 177 -6.10 -1.02 -18.81
C ARG A 177 -4.69 -1.61 -18.70
N GLY A 178 -4.38 -2.20 -17.56
CA GLY A 178 -3.48 -3.33 -17.58
C GLY A 178 -4.10 -4.31 -18.57
N LYS A 179 -3.34 -4.76 -19.56
CA LYS A 179 -3.79 -5.72 -20.59
C LYS A 179 -4.38 -6.93 -19.88
N THR A 180 -5.69 -6.94 -19.69
CA THR A 180 -6.43 -8.13 -19.32
C THR A 180 -6.81 -8.81 -20.60
N GLU A 181 -6.16 -9.94 -20.88
CA GLU A 181 -6.72 -10.93 -21.77
C GLU A 181 -8.10 -11.32 -21.27
N GLU A 182 -9.02 -11.46 -22.22
CA GLU A 182 -10.42 -11.70 -22.00
C GLU A 182 -10.70 -13.00 -21.22
N GLY A 183 -11.60 -12.84 -20.28
CA GLY A 183 -12.59 -13.84 -19.91
C GLY A 183 -12.11 -15.10 -19.23
N LYS A 184 -12.29 -15.15 -17.90
CA LYS A 184 -12.96 -16.28 -17.24
C LYS A 184 -13.25 -15.94 -15.77
N ASN A 185 -14.52 -15.96 -15.45
CA ASN A 185 -15.18 -16.29 -14.19
C ASN A 185 -14.45 -15.89 -12.89
N ARG A 186 -14.66 -14.66 -12.45
CA ARG A 186 -14.34 -14.26 -11.06
C ARG A 186 -15.39 -14.86 -10.13
N ASN A 187 -15.03 -15.95 -9.47
CA ASN A 187 -15.76 -16.40 -8.30
C ASN A 187 -15.73 -15.28 -7.24
N ASN A 188 -16.91 -14.77 -6.95
CA ASN A 188 -17.19 -13.73 -5.97
C ASN A 188 -16.98 -14.33 -4.57
N ILE A 189 -15.76 -14.27 -4.06
CA ILE A 189 -15.51 -14.56 -2.66
C ILE A 189 -15.95 -13.33 -1.88
N GLN A 190 -17.14 -13.40 -1.29
CA GLN A 190 -17.60 -12.42 -0.31
C GLN A 190 -16.62 -12.43 0.88
N ARG A 191 -15.71 -11.45 0.93
CA ARG A 191 -14.86 -11.20 2.09
C ARG A 191 -15.75 -10.60 3.19
N LYS A 192 -16.08 -11.38 4.20
CA LYS A 192 -16.72 -10.90 5.42
C LYS A 192 -15.74 -9.95 6.13
N SER A 193 -16.25 -8.79 6.57
CA SER A 193 -15.51 -7.80 7.36
C SER A 193 -14.82 -8.46 8.55
N PHE A 194 -13.52 -8.25 8.67
CA PHE A 194 -12.70 -8.72 9.77
C PHE A 194 -12.30 -7.54 10.67
N SER A 195 -12.74 -7.59 11.92
CA SER A 195 -12.27 -6.74 13.00
C SER A 195 -11.12 -7.48 13.69
N ALA A 196 -9.90 -7.22 13.26
CA ALA A 196 -8.72 -7.71 13.96
C ALA A 196 -8.19 -6.63 14.90
N ALA A 197 -7.92 -7.03 16.14
CA ALA A 197 -7.11 -6.26 17.07
C ALA A 197 -5.80 -5.86 16.34
N GLN A 198 -5.38 -4.62 16.55
CA GLN A 198 -4.18 -3.99 15.97
C GLN A 198 -2.92 -4.82 16.23
N GLY A 199 -2.67 -5.83 15.38
CA GLY A 199 -1.39 -6.50 15.26
C GLY A 199 -0.62 -5.89 14.10
N ASP A 200 0.65 -5.71 14.27
CA ASP A 200 1.56 -5.16 13.25
C ASP A 200 1.78 -6.18 12.11
N PHE A 201 0.81 -6.28 11.20
CA PHE A 201 0.83 -7.24 10.08
C PHE A 201 2.02 -7.03 9.14
N ALA A 202 2.53 -5.80 9.05
CA ALA A 202 3.73 -5.53 8.26
C ALA A 202 4.94 -6.20 8.91
N HIS A 203 5.06 -6.09 10.23
CA HIS A 203 6.10 -6.76 10.99
C HIS A 203 5.98 -8.28 10.93
N LEU A 204 4.78 -8.83 11.01
CA LEU A 204 4.52 -10.25 10.89
C LEU A 204 4.98 -10.81 9.53
N LYS A 205 4.70 -10.10 8.42
CA LYS A 205 5.15 -10.47 7.06
C LYS A 205 6.67 -10.33 6.85
N GLU A 206 7.34 -9.49 7.63
CA GLU A 206 8.81 -9.43 7.63
C GLU A 206 9.44 -10.61 8.39
N LEU A 207 8.77 -11.07 9.44
CA LEU A 207 9.24 -12.17 10.30
C LEU A 207 8.83 -13.54 9.78
N TYR A 208 7.72 -13.65 9.03
CA TYR A 208 7.18 -14.92 8.55
C TYR A 208 6.90 -14.84 7.03
N ARG A 209 7.54 -15.72 6.28
CA ARG A 209 7.53 -15.72 4.81
C ARG A 209 6.86 -16.96 4.25
N ILE A 210 6.70 -17.02 2.94
CA ILE A 210 6.13 -18.17 2.24
C ILE A 210 7.02 -19.41 2.44
N ASP A 211 8.33 -19.24 2.53
CA ASP A 211 9.28 -20.33 2.80
C ASP A 211 8.99 -20.95 4.17
N ASP A 212 8.75 -20.12 5.21
CA ASP A 212 8.37 -20.56 6.54
C ASP A 212 7.03 -21.29 6.54
N ALA A 213 6.02 -20.71 5.87
CA ALA A 213 4.70 -21.32 5.74
C ALA A 213 4.76 -22.65 4.98
N TRP A 214 5.61 -22.74 3.96
CA TRP A 214 5.79 -23.97 3.19
C TRP A 214 6.29 -25.13 4.05
N GLU A 215 7.28 -24.84 4.91
CA GLU A 215 7.83 -25.79 5.88
C GLU A 215 6.78 -26.17 6.94
N ASP A 216 6.15 -25.19 7.59
CA ASP A 216 5.19 -25.42 8.68
C ASP A 216 3.93 -26.13 8.22
N LEU A 217 3.51 -25.93 6.97
CA LEU A 217 2.40 -26.66 6.34
C LEU A 217 2.80 -28.07 5.85
N GLY A 218 4.09 -28.42 5.91
CA GLY A 218 4.58 -29.72 5.45
C GLY A 218 4.40 -29.94 3.94
N LEU A 219 4.46 -28.87 3.13
CA LEU A 219 4.23 -28.94 1.71
C LEU A 219 5.41 -29.64 0.99
N LYS A 220 5.10 -30.35 -0.07
CA LYS A 220 6.13 -31.10 -0.83
C LYS A 220 6.98 -30.17 -1.70
N GLY A 221 8.27 -30.48 -1.79
CA GLY A 221 9.24 -29.71 -2.57
C GLY A 221 9.67 -28.43 -1.88
N GLU A 222 10.34 -27.55 -2.59
CA GLU A 222 10.85 -26.28 -2.08
C GLU A 222 10.24 -25.12 -2.87
N PRO A 223 9.86 -24.01 -2.19
CA PRO A 223 9.38 -22.82 -2.87
C PRO A 223 10.50 -22.20 -3.71
N SER A 224 10.21 -21.83 -4.93
CA SER A 224 11.20 -21.21 -5.81
C SER A 224 10.52 -20.31 -6.86
N ALA A 225 11.34 -19.63 -7.67
CA ALA A 225 10.85 -18.82 -8.77
C ALA A 225 10.11 -19.64 -9.85
N SER A 226 10.25 -20.98 -9.83
CA SER A 226 9.52 -21.88 -10.73
C SER A 226 9.44 -23.26 -10.08
N CYS A 227 8.29 -23.59 -9.48
CA CYS A 227 8.00 -24.88 -8.85
C CYS A 227 6.58 -25.34 -9.19
N CYS A 228 6.22 -26.58 -8.81
CA CYS A 228 4.83 -27.03 -8.93
C CYS A 228 3.96 -26.34 -7.89
N SER A 229 2.69 -26.10 -8.23
CA SER A 229 1.75 -25.46 -7.32
C SER A 229 1.43 -26.36 -6.13
N PRO A 230 1.55 -25.89 -4.89
CA PRO A 230 1.10 -26.64 -3.71
C PRO A 230 -0.41 -26.55 -3.49
N LEU A 231 -1.10 -25.68 -4.24
CA LEU A 231 -2.53 -25.39 -4.07
C LEU A 231 -3.43 -26.35 -4.87
N ARG A 232 -2.83 -27.19 -5.71
CA ARG A 232 -3.52 -28.13 -6.59
C ARG A 232 -2.58 -29.24 -7.08
N ASP A 233 -3.13 -30.27 -7.67
CA ASP A 233 -2.34 -31.25 -8.39
C ASP A 233 -1.67 -30.61 -9.59
N ASP A 234 -0.35 -30.50 -9.56
CA ASP A 234 0.45 -29.87 -10.60
C ASP A 234 1.64 -30.74 -10.96
N LEU A 235 1.76 -31.08 -12.24
CA LEU A 235 2.85 -31.89 -12.78
C LEU A 235 3.90 -31.06 -13.53
N ASN A 236 3.61 -29.78 -13.78
CA ASN A 236 4.49 -28.86 -14.48
C ASN A 236 4.73 -27.61 -13.64
N PRO A 237 5.97 -27.11 -13.56
CA PRO A 237 6.26 -25.89 -12.82
C PRO A 237 5.40 -24.71 -13.31
N SER A 238 4.42 -24.31 -12.52
CA SER A 238 3.49 -23.22 -12.82
C SER A 238 3.21 -22.32 -11.62
N PHE A 239 4.03 -22.44 -10.58
CA PHE A 239 3.97 -21.63 -9.38
C PHE A 239 5.29 -20.90 -9.18
N SER A 240 5.25 -19.67 -8.71
CA SER A 240 6.43 -18.84 -8.47
C SER A 240 6.36 -18.22 -7.09
N VAL A 241 7.44 -18.34 -6.33
CA VAL A 241 7.71 -17.55 -5.12
C VAL A 241 8.81 -16.56 -5.44
N PHE A 242 8.60 -15.29 -5.12
CA PHE A 242 9.48 -14.19 -5.49
C PHE A 242 9.48 -13.11 -4.40
N ASP A 243 10.21 -12.02 -4.64
CA ASP A 243 10.38 -10.93 -3.67
C ASP A 243 10.91 -11.43 -2.30
N ALA A 244 11.96 -12.26 -2.35
CA ALA A 244 12.57 -12.86 -1.16
C ALA A 244 11.58 -13.64 -0.28
N GLY A 245 10.67 -14.40 -0.87
CA GLY A 245 9.68 -15.21 -0.14
C GLY A 245 8.45 -14.44 0.35
N ARG A 246 8.27 -13.17 -0.05
CA ARG A 246 7.13 -12.35 0.38
C ARG A 246 5.90 -12.51 -0.50
N ARG A 247 6.07 -12.94 -1.75
CA ARG A 247 5.02 -12.99 -2.77
C ARG A 247 5.03 -14.31 -3.51
N TRP A 248 3.85 -14.70 -3.94
CA TRP A 248 3.67 -15.88 -4.79
C TRP A 248 2.66 -15.62 -5.92
N LYS A 249 2.73 -16.45 -6.94
CA LYS A 249 1.77 -16.49 -8.05
C LYS A 249 1.64 -17.90 -8.59
N ASP A 250 0.41 -18.38 -8.73
CA ASP A 250 0.05 -19.57 -9.49
C ASP A 250 -0.33 -19.16 -10.90
N HIS A 251 0.51 -19.45 -11.87
CA HIS A 251 0.28 -19.12 -13.28
C HIS A 251 -0.81 -19.98 -13.93
N GLY A 252 -1.13 -21.14 -13.34
CA GLY A 252 -2.18 -22.03 -13.83
C GLY A 252 -3.58 -21.53 -13.51
N THR A 253 -3.77 -20.94 -12.31
CA THR A 253 -5.05 -20.40 -11.87
C THR A 253 -5.14 -18.88 -12.00
N GLY A 254 -4.00 -18.19 -12.07
CA GLY A 254 -3.90 -16.74 -12.01
C GLY A 254 -3.97 -16.18 -10.59
N SER A 255 -4.04 -17.03 -9.56
CA SER A 255 -4.05 -16.62 -8.15
C SER A 255 -2.67 -16.09 -7.73
N TYR A 256 -2.65 -15.10 -6.87
CA TYR A 256 -1.41 -14.54 -6.33
C TYR A 256 -1.69 -13.88 -4.97
N GLY A 257 -0.64 -13.61 -4.22
CA GLY A 257 -0.79 -12.96 -2.91
C GLY A 257 0.50 -12.87 -2.11
N ASP A 258 0.34 -12.60 -0.81
CA ASP A 258 1.41 -12.67 0.19
C ASP A 258 1.29 -13.95 1.04
N VAL A 259 2.06 -14.03 2.14
CA VAL A 259 2.05 -15.21 3.01
C VAL A 259 0.69 -15.48 3.66
N ILE A 260 -0.09 -14.45 3.95
CA ILE A 260 -1.43 -14.60 4.56
C ILE A 260 -2.40 -15.20 3.53
N ASP A 261 -2.38 -14.69 2.30
CA ASP A 261 -3.17 -15.24 1.19
C ASP A 261 -2.75 -16.68 0.89
N PHE A 262 -1.45 -16.98 0.97
CA PHE A 262 -0.91 -18.31 0.75
C PHE A 262 -1.45 -19.31 1.78
N VAL A 263 -1.29 -19.01 3.08
CA VAL A 263 -1.80 -19.87 4.17
C VAL A 263 -3.32 -20.02 4.09
N SER A 264 -4.04 -18.92 3.82
CA SER A 264 -5.50 -18.96 3.65
C SER A 264 -5.94 -19.91 2.54
N GLN A 265 -5.23 -19.94 1.41
CA GLN A 265 -5.53 -20.85 0.31
C GLN A 265 -5.09 -22.29 0.58
N CYS A 266 -3.92 -22.49 1.21
CA CYS A 266 -3.45 -23.84 1.56
C CYS A 266 -4.37 -24.55 2.55
N LEU A 267 -4.90 -23.81 3.53
CA LEU A 267 -5.75 -24.35 4.60
C LEU A 267 -7.24 -24.23 4.29
N ASP A 268 -7.64 -23.57 3.21
CA ASP A 268 -9.04 -23.25 2.86
C ASP A 268 -9.78 -22.55 4.01
N VAL A 269 -9.12 -21.56 4.64
CA VAL A 269 -9.64 -20.80 5.78
C VAL A 269 -9.76 -19.31 5.46
N THR A 270 -10.43 -18.56 6.36
CA THR A 270 -10.49 -17.09 6.21
C THR A 270 -9.11 -16.46 6.42
N LEU A 271 -8.89 -15.25 5.87
CA LEU A 271 -7.65 -14.50 6.11
C LEU A 271 -7.37 -14.27 7.60
N GLY A 272 -8.43 -14.14 8.42
CA GLY A 272 -8.30 -13.97 9.85
C GLY A 272 -7.85 -15.25 10.57
N ASP A 273 -8.30 -16.39 10.12
CA ASP A 273 -7.85 -17.67 10.65
C ASP A 273 -6.42 -17.98 10.18
N ALA A 274 -6.08 -17.64 8.94
CA ALA A 274 -4.73 -17.73 8.43
C ALA A 274 -3.73 -16.85 9.23
N LEU A 275 -4.14 -15.64 9.60
CA LEU A 275 -3.34 -14.75 10.46
C LEU A 275 -3.08 -15.38 11.83
N ARG A 276 -4.11 -15.90 12.49
CA ARG A 276 -3.94 -16.57 13.80
C ARG A 276 -3.02 -17.77 13.68
N TRP A 277 -3.19 -18.57 12.63
CA TRP A 277 -2.31 -19.70 12.38
C TRP A 277 -0.84 -19.28 12.20
N ILE A 278 -0.58 -18.19 11.46
CA ILE A 278 0.77 -17.63 11.28
C ILE A 278 1.34 -17.11 12.61
N GLU A 279 0.53 -16.41 13.42
CA GLU A 279 0.94 -15.93 14.75
C GLU A 279 1.32 -17.10 15.67
N ASP A 280 0.52 -18.16 15.67
CA ASP A 280 0.79 -19.37 16.46
C ASP A 280 2.06 -20.08 15.98
N SER A 281 2.26 -20.24 14.67
CA SER A 281 3.43 -20.86 14.07
C SER A 281 4.70 -20.05 14.38
N LEU A 282 4.62 -18.72 14.25
CA LEU A 282 5.74 -17.83 14.58
C LEU A 282 6.10 -17.90 16.06
N ASN A 283 5.10 -17.94 16.96
CA ASN A 283 5.32 -18.10 18.40
C ASN A 283 5.99 -19.43 18.73
N GLN A 284 5.62 -20.52 18.06
CA GLN A 284 6.26 -21.84 18.23
C GLN A 284 7.72 -21.82 17.75
N ARG A 285 8.03 -21.13 16.64
CA ARG A 285 9.41 -20.98 16.15
C ARG A 285 10.29 -20.15 17.10
N ILE A 286 9.72 -19.10 17.73
CA ILE A 286 10.45 -18.23 18.66
C ILE A 286 10.61 -18.90 20.04
N ASN A 287 9.62 -19.69 20.49
CA ASN A 287 9.60 -20.32 21.81
C ASN A 287 9.33 -21.84 21.71
N PRO A 288 10.29 -22.64 21.19
CA PRO A 288 10.08 -24.07 20.94
C PRO A 288 9.85 -24.91 22.20
N PHE A 289 10.05 -24.36 23.42
CA PHE A 289 9.96 -25.09 24.70
C PHE A 289 8.73 -24.74 25.56
N SER A 290 7.75 -24.02 25.03
CA SER A 290 6.59 -23.58 25.82
C SER A 290 5.43 -24.61 25.92
N GLN A 291 5.59 -25.85 25.47
CA GLN A 291 4.53 -26.89 25.50
C GLN A 291 4.78 -28.07 26.45
N GLU A 292 5.74 -28.00 27.39
CA GLU A 292 5.97 -29.10 28.36
C GLU A 292 5.46 -28.82 29.79
N GLU A 293 4.41 -28.02 29.98
CA GLU A 293 3.76 -27.94 31.30
C GLU A 293 2.24 -28.08 31.16
N GLY A 294 1.78 -29.31 31.12
CA GLY A 294 0.32 -29.56 31.17
C GLY A 294 -0.10 -30.99 30.93
N ASP A 295 0.48 -31.95 31.67
CA ASP A 295 -0.16 -33.22 32.00
C ASP A 295 0.55 -33.86 33.22
N GLU A 296 0.09 -33.51 34.40
CA GLU A 296 0.12 -34.35 35.61
C GLU A 296 -1.21 -34.22 36.36
#